data_944f26d62f3021abfc82652938c78859
#
_entry.id   944f26d62f3021abfc82652938c78859
#
_cell.length_a   1.000
_cell.length_b   1.000
_cell.length_c   1.000
_cell.angle_alpha   90.00
_cell.angle_beta   90.00
_cell.angle_gamma   90.00
#
_symmetry.space_group_name_H-M   'P 1'
#
loop_
_entity.id
_entity.type
_entity.pdbx_description
1 polymer ?
#
loop_
_entity_poly.entity_id
_entity_poly.type
_entity_poly.pdbx_seq_one_letter_code
_entity_poly.pdbx_strand_id
1 'polypeptide(L)'
;MTMKRLKIDHLLTYEAITQNQKIAYDSWDDGDHLVLCGSAGTGKTFIGMYLALADVLDKSYEQDKLVIVRSVVPTREMGYLPGSIEEKVDAYTAPYRAIATELFNEKQAYDMLETQGAISFMSTSFIRGQTIDDAIILVDEMQNLTYHELDSIITRVGRNTRIIFSGDYYQSDLNKETDKNGILDFMNIMEVMNNFTTVEFGWADIVRSDFVRDYIMTKEMVERGKLN
;
A
#
# COMPACT_ATOMS: atom_id res chain seq x y z
N MET A 1 22.70 -23.15 7.59
CA MET A 1 22.70 -21.87 8.35
C MET A 1 21.26 -21.50 8.63
N THR A 2 20.88 -21.42 9.90
CA THR A 2 19.52 -20.97 10.26
C THR A 2 19.43 -19.49 9.91
N MET A 3 18.57 -19.11 8.98
CA MET A 3 18.35 -17.68 8.67
C MET A 3 17.93 -16.95 9.94
N LYS A 4 18.54 -15.80 10.22
CA LYS A 4 18.17 -14.93 11.33
C LYS A 4 16.72 -14.49 11.14
N ARG A 5 15.87 -14.71 12.14
CA ARG A 5 14.45 -14.32 12.09
C ARG A 5 14.30 -12.86 12.51
N LEU A 6 13.58 -12.08 11.74
CA LEU A 6 13.23 -10.71 12.10
C LEU A 6 12.11 -10.72 13.17
N LYS A 7 12.19 -9.77 14.09
CA LYS A 7 11.24 -9.55 15.20
C LYS A 7 10.95 -8.07 15.32
N ILE A 8 9.98 -7.71 16.12
CA ILE A 8 9.62 -6.31 16.40
C ILE A 8 10.83 -5.47 16.86
N ASP A 9 11.72 -6.02 17.69
CA ASP A 9 12.92 -5.32 18.19
C ASP A 9 13.92 -4.94 17.07
N HIS A 10 13.77 -5.49 15.87
CA HIS A 10 14.60 -5.16 14.71
C HIS A 10 13.95 -4.09 13.81
N LEU A 11 12.67 -3.81 14.00
CA LEU A 11 11.95 -2.76 13.28
C LEU A 11 12.37 -1.40 13.84
N LEU A 12 12.88 -0.51 12.97
CA LEU A 12 13.21 0.84 13.38
C LEU A 12 11.93 1.63 13.68
N THR A 13 12.01 2.51 14.66
CA THR A 13 10.87 3.37 15.04
C THR A 13 10.80 4.57 14.09
N TYR A 14 9.64 4.77 13.49
CA TYR A 14 9.34 5.93 12.65
C TYR A 14 8.17 6.69 13.25
N GLU A 15 8.43 7.94 13.62
CA GLU A 15 7.40 8.86 14.09
C GLU A 15 6.70 9.55 12.92
N ALA A 16 5.45 9.93 13.12
CA ALA A 16 4.71 10.73 12.17
C ALA A 16 5.34 12.14 12.08
N ILE A 17 5.73 12.56 10.89
CA ILE A 17 6.37 13.87 10.64
C ILE A 17 5.41 14.91 10.06
N THR A 18 4.20 14.52 9.69
CA THR A 18 3.13 15.40 9.25
C THR A 18 1.83 15.10 10.00
N GLN A 19 0.89 16.05 9.96
CA GLN A 19 -0.38 15.91 10.66
C GLN A 19 -1.21 14.73 10.08
N ASN A 20 -1.21 14.54 8.75
CA ASN A 20 -1.93 13.45 8.12
C ASN A 20 -1.30 12.08 8.41
N GLN A 21 0.04 12.01 8.50
CA GLN A 21 0.71 10.80 8.98
C GLN A 21 0.28 10.47 10.41
N LYS A 22 0.20 11.50 11.28
CA LYS A 22 -0.25 11.30 12.67
C LYS A 22 -1.69 10.78 12.72
N ILE A 23 -2.61 11.32 11.91
CA ILE A 23 -3.99 10.82 11.82
C ILE A 23 -3.99 9.35 11.39
N ALA A 24 -3.17 8.96 10.40
CA ALA A 24 -3.09 7.57 9.97
C ALA A 24 -2.60 6.64 11.09
N TYR A 25 -1.61 7.06 11.88
CA TYR A 25 -1.09 6.28 13.01
C TYR A 25 -2.15 6.16 14.11
N ASP A 26 -2.72 7.30 14.56
CA ASP A 26 -3.71 7.32 15.63
C ASP A 26 -4.94 6.45 15.26
N SER A 27 -5.46 6.58 14.03
CA SER A 27 -6.62 5.78 13.58
C SER A 27 -6.28 4.29 13.45
N TRP A 28 -5.04 3.96 13.07
CA TRP A 28 -4.58 2.57 13.06
C TRP A 28 -4.54 2.00 14.48
N ASP A 29 -4.02 2.75 15.45
CA ASP A 29 -3.96 2.34 16.86
C ASP A 29 -5.36 2.21 17.47
N ASP A 30 -6.34 3.01 17.02
CA ASP A 30 -7.76 2.92 17.39
C ASP A 30 -8.47 1.69 16.79
N GLY A 31 -7.83 0.96 15.87
CA GLY A 31 -8.33 -0.27 15.28
C GLY A 31 -9.02 -0.12 13.93
N ASP A 32 -9.04 1.07 13.33
CA ASP A 32 -9.64 1.32 12.04
C ASP A 32 -8.90 0.62 10.88
N HIS A 33 -9.63 0.31 9.83
CA HIS A 33 -9.08 0.11 8.50
C HIS A 33 -8.70 1.46 7.90
N LEU A 34 -7.72 1.51 7.00
CA LEU A 34 -7.25 2.78 6.44
C LEU A 34 -7.44 2.87 4.92
N VAL A 35 -7.77 4.08 4.47
CA VAL A 35 -7.59 4.50 3.08
C VAL A 35 -6.60 5.67 3.06
N LEU A 36 -5.39 5.42 2.59
CA LEU A 36 -4.32 6.41 2.45
C LEU A 36 -4.30 6.89 1.00
N CYS A 37 -4.82 8.06 0.73
CA CYS A 37 -4.95 8.59 -0.63
C CYS A 37 -4.31 9.98 -0.77
N GLY A 38 -4.12 10.44 -2.01
CA GLY A 38 -3.62 11.79 -2.30
C GLY A 38 -2.23 11.82 -2.96
N SER A 39 -1.57 12.97 -2.89
CA SER A 39 -0.37 13.30 -3.68
C SER A 39 0.75 12.27 -3.58
N ALA A 40 1.52 12.14 -4.68
CA ALA A 40 2.70 11.29 -4.72
C ALA A 40 3.79 11.78 -3.75
N GLY A 41 4.68 10.87 -3.35
CA GLY A 41 5.85 11.21 -2.53
C GLY A 41 5.57 11.53 -1.06
N THR A 42 4.38 11.23 -0.56
CA THR A 42 3.95 11.45 0.83
C THR A 42 4.19 10.27 1.77
N GLY A 43 4.70 9.14 1.23
CA GLY A 43 5.06 7.98 2.03
C GLY A 43 3.93 6.99 2.34
N LYS A 44 2.79 7.04 1.66
CA LYS A 44 1.61 6.18 1.91
C LYS A 44 1.95 4.69 2.01
N THR A 45 2.63 4.15 1.01
CA THR A 45 3.04 2.72 0.98
C THR A 45 4.01 2.40 2.12
N PHE A 46 4.94 3.33 2.41
CA PHE A 46 5.89 3.18 3.53
C PHE A 46 5.15 3.10 4.87
N ILE A 47 4.22 4.04 5.11
CA ILE A 47 3.39 4.08 6.33
C ILE A 47 2.57 2.79 6.43
N GLY A 48 1.89 2.39 5.35
CA GLY A 48 1.09 1.16 5.35
C GLY A 48 1.92 -0.09 5.66
N MET A 49 3.12 -0.21 5.11
CA MET A 49 4.03 -1.32 5.44
C MET A 49 4.57 -1.24 6.87
N TYR A 50 4.90 -0.05 7.34
CA TYR A 50 5.41 0.14 8.71
C TYR A 50 4.38 -0.27 9.76
N LEU A 51 3.16 0.28 9.68
CA LEU A 51 2.07 -0.03 10.60
C LEU A 51 1.73 -1.53 10.57
N ALA A 52 1.60 -2.09 9.37
CA ALA A 52 1.30 -3.51 9.22
C ALA A 52 2.40 -4.43 9.78
N LEU A 53 3.68 -4.13 9.52
CA LEU A 53 4.77 -4.96 10.02
C LEU A 53 5.00 -4.79 11.52
N ALA A 54 4.66 -3.63 12.09
CA ALA A 54 4.69 -3.44 13.53
C ALA A 54 3.72 -4.41 14.22
N ASP A 55 2.47 -4.49 13.78
CA ASP A 55 1.48 -5.41 14.35
C ASP A 55 1.83 -6.87 14.07
N VAL A 56 2.18 -7.23 12.81
CA VAL A 56 2.52 -8.61 12.42
C VAL A 56 3.71 -9.19 13.21
N LEU A 57 4.66 -8.35 13.60
CA LEU A 57 5.84 -8.80 14.36
C LEU A 57 5.65 -8.72 15.86
N ASP A 58 4.63 -8.00 16.32
CA ASP A 58 4.23 -7.96 17.74
C ASP A 58 3.26 -9.11 18.03
N LYS A 59 3.68 -10.02 18.87
CA LYS A 59 2.89 -11.21 19.23
C LYS A 59 1.67 -10.92 20.10
N SER A 60 1.44 -9.69 20.50
CA SER A 60 0.23 -9.28 21.21
C SER A 60 -0.98 -9.14 20.26
N TYR A 61 -0.73 -9.04 18.95
CA TYR A 61 -1.76 -8.99 17.90
C TYR A 61 -2.03 -10.38 17.31
N GLU A 62 -3.24 -10.55 16.77
CA GLU A 62 -3.67 -11.82 16.16
C GLU A 62 -3.22 -11.96 14.70
N GLN A 63 -2.88 -10.85 14.04
CA GLN A 63 -2.39 -10.85 12.67
C GLN A 63 -0.95 -11.37 12.61
N ASP A 64 -0.71 -12.36 11.79
CA ASP A 64 0.58 -13.04 11.69
C ASP A 64 1.32 -12.79 10.36
N LYS A 65 0.66 -12.12 9.40
CA LYS A 65 1.23 -11.84 8.07
C LYS A 65 0.70 -10.56 7.44
N LEU A 66 1.57 -9.90 6.70
CA LEU A 66 1.24 -8.83 5.76
C LEU A 66 1.08 -9.43 4.36
N VAL A 67 -0.07 -9.20 3.74
CA VAL A 67 -0.35 -9.57 2.35
C VAL A 67 -0.38 -8.30 1.50
N ILE A 68 0.63 -8.08 0.67
CA ILE A 68 0.65 -6.95 -0.26
C ILE A 68 -0.10 -7.36 -1.52
N VAL A 69 -1.11 -6.59 -1.89
CA VAL A 69 -1.93 -6.80 -3.08
C VAL A 69 -1.75 -5.64 -4.04
N ARG A 70 -1.41 -5.95 -5.29
CA ARG A 70 -1.25 -4.95 -6.36
C ARG A 70 -1.72 -5.52 -7.69
N SER A 71 -2.21 -4.64 -8.58
CA SER A 71 -2.42 -5.02 -9.98
C SER A 71 -1.07 -5.24 -10.68
N VAL A 72 -0.96 -6.35 -11.40
CA VAL A 72 0.19 -6.69 -12.25
C VAL A 72 -0.16 -6.59 -13.73
N VAL A 73 -1.08 -5.69 -14.08
CA VAL A 73 -1.37 -5.42 -15.49
C VAL A 73 -0.14 -4.76 -16.11
N PRO A 74 0.40 -5.28 -17.23
CA PRO A 74 1.50 -4.62 -17.92
C PRO A 74 1.04 -3.22 -18.33
N THR A 75 1.62 -2.18 -17.71
CA THR A 75 1.49 -0.83 -18.24
C THR A 75 2.09 -0.81 -19.64
N ARG A 76 1.50 -0.06 -20.57
CA ARG A 76 1.93 0.02 -21.99
C ARG A 76 3.41 0.38 -22.15
N GLU A 77 4.03 0.96 -21.13
CA GLU A 77 5.44 1.36 -21.14
C GLU A 77 6.42 0.22 -20.86
N MET A 78 5.98 -0.80 -20.13
CA MET A 78 6.79 -2.00 -19.92
C MET A 78 6.44 -3.08 -20.94
N GLY A 79 6.52 -2.88 -22.21
CA GLY A 79 6.23 -3.87 -23.24
C GLY A 79 6.22 -5.34 -22.72
N TYR A 80 5.89 -6.31 -23.47
CA TYR A 80 5.94 -7.72 -23.09
C TYR A 80 7.31 -8.02 -22.47
N LEU A 81 7.41 -7.95 -21.11
CA LEU A 81 8.63 -8.35 -20.41
C LEU A 81 8.85 -9.83 -20.74
N PRO A 82 9.84 -10.17 -21.59
CA PRO A 82 10.21 -11.58 -21.76
C PRO A 82 10.84 -12.01 -20.44
N GLY A 83 10.33 -13.07 -19.85
CA GLY A 83 10.84 -13.60 -18.60
C GLY A 83 9.86 -14.55 -17.92
N SER A 84 10.37 -15.29 -16.95
CA SER A 84 9.56 -16.16 -16.10
C SER A 84 8.56 -15.35 -15.26
N ILE A 85 7.55 -16.01 -14.70
CA ILE A 85 6.60 -15.40 -13.77
C ILE A 85 7.36 -14.80 -12.57
N GLU A 86 8.41 -15.46 -12.12
CA GLU A 86 9.26 -15.05 -11.00
C GLU A 86 9.98 -13.72 -11.28
N GLU A 87 10.61 -13.56 -12.45
CA GLU A 87 11.28 -12.30 -12.84
C GLU A 87 10.30 -11.12 -12.94
N LYS A 88 9.06 -11.39 -13.31
CA LYS A 88 7.99 -10.36 -13.32
C LYS A 88 7.58 -9.97 -11.91
N VAL A 89 7.43 -10.93 -11.02
CA VAL A 89 7.09 -10.68 -9.60
C VAL A 89 8.19 -9.86 -8.94
N ASP A 90 9.47 -10.15 -9.22
CA ASP A 90 10.60 -9.39 -8.66
C ASP A 90 10.55 -7.90 -9.02
N ALA A 91 10.19 -7.56 -10.24
CA ALA A 91 10.03 -6.16 -10.65
C ALA A 91 8.92 -5.44 -9.86
N TYR A 92 7.82 -6.13 -9.56
CA TYR A 92 6.72 -5.57 -8.77
C TYR A 92 7.01 -5.50 -7.27
N THR A 93 7.85 -6.39 -6.74
CA THR A 93 8.24 -6.41 -5.32
C THR A 93 9.40 -5.48 -4.99
N ALA A 94 10.15 -5.00 -5.98
CA ALA A 94 11.31 -4.14 -5.76
C ALA A 94 11.04 -2.91 -4.86
N PRO A 95 9.94 -2.16 -4.98
CA PRO A 95 9.63 -1.05 -4.07
C PRO A 95 9.47 -1.51 -2.61
N TYR A 96 8.83 -2.65 -2.38
CA TYR A 96 8.59 -3.19 -1.03
C TYR A 96 9.88 -3.74 -0.42
N ARG A 97 10.79 -4.29 -1.23
CA ARG A 97 12.15 -4.69 -0.83
C ARG A 97 12.95 -3.48 -0.34
N ALA A 98 12.85 -2.35 -1.06
CA ALA A 98 13.51 -1.11 -0.66
C ALA A 98 12.96 -0.58 0.68
N ILE A 99 11.63 -0.57 0.84
CA ILE A 99 10.98 -0.16 2.08
C ILE A 99 11.39 -1.08 3.24
N ALA A 100 11.34 -2.40 3.05
CA ALA A 100 11.76 -3.35 4.07
C ALA A 100 13.23 -3.16 4.47
N THR A 101 14.12 -2.89 3.49
CA THR A 101 15.52 -2.57 3.76
C THR A 101 15.65 -1.33 4.66
N GLU A 102 14.87 -0.30 4.41
CA GLU A 102 14.85 0.93 5.21
C GLU A 102 14.30 0.68 6.63
N LEU A 103 13.17 -0.01 6.73
CA LEU A 103 12.49 -0.30 7.98
C LEU A 103 13.35 -1.14 8.96
N PHE A 104 14.20 -2.02 8.47
CA PHE A 104 15.01 -2.92 9.29
C PHE A 104 16.51 -2.62 9.24
N ASN A 105 16.93 -1.65 8.44
CA ASN A 105 18.35 -1.42 8.13
C ASN A 105 19.09 -2.72 7.73
N GLU A 106 18.41 -3.59 6.98
CA GLU A 106 18.89 -4.91 6.57
C GLU A 106 18.52 -5.15 5.10
N LYS A 107 19.53 -5.36 4.24
CA LYS A 107 19.33 -5.51 2.78
C LYS A 107 18.45 -6.69 2.39
N GLN A 108 18.46 -7.74 3.18
CA GLN A 108 17.71 -8.97 2.93
C GLN A 108 16.40 -9.03 3.74
N ALA A 109 15.97 -7.90 4.33
CA ALA A 109 14.81 -7.87 5.22
C ALA A 109 13.55 -8.46 4.59
N TYR A 110 13.24 -8.11 3.34
CA TYR A 110 12.09 -8.64 2.63
C TYR A 110 12.13 -10.17 2.50
N ASP A 111 13.27 -10.71 2.03
CA ASP A 111 13.43 -12.17 1.86
C ASP A 111 13.36 -12.92 3.19
N MET A 112 13.88 -12.30 4.27
CA MET A 112 13.79 -12.85 5.61
C MET A 112 12.34 -12.88 6.11
N LEU A 113 11.59 -11.79 5.91
CA LEU A 113 10.16 -11.69 6.26
C LEU A 113 9.32 -12.68 5.44
N GLU A 114 9.59 -12.81 4.15
CA GLU A 114 8.91 -13.75 3.25
C GLU A 114 9.18 -15.20 3.65
N THR A 115 10.45 -15.55 3.90
CA THR A 115 10.85 -16.90 4.36
C THR A 115 10.20 -17.28 5.68
N GLN A 116 9.99 -16.32 6.59
CA GLN A 116 9.30 -16.56 7.87
C GLN A 116 7.77 -16.47 7.78
N GLY A 117 7.22 -16.18 6.60
CA GLY A 117 5.78 -16.08 6.36
C GLY A 117 5.13 -14.79 6.87
N ALA A 118 5.95 -13.80 7.28
CA ALA A 118 5.47 -12.53 7.82
C ALA A 118 5.08 -11.52 6.72
N ILE A 119 5.52 -11.73 5.48
CA ILE A 119 5.13 -10.93 4.31
C ILE A 119 4.90 -11.84 3.12
N SER A 120 3.94 -11.46 2.28
CA SER A 120 3.74 -12.09 0.97
C SER A 120 3.24 -11.07 -0.04
N PHE A 121 3.52 -11.31 -1.31
CA PHE A 121 3.00 -10.51 -2.43
C PHE A 121 1.98 -11.32 -3.23
N MET A 122 0.86 -10.70 -3.57
CA MET A 122 -0.21 -11.33 -4.32
C MET A 122 -0.74 -10.37 -5.39
N SER A 123 -0.88 -10.83 -6.62
CA SER A 123 -1.60 -10.04 -7.61
C SER A 123 -3.12 -10.17 -7.45
N THR A 124 -3.85 -9.15 -7.90
CA THR A 124 -5.33 -9.13 -7.87
C THR A 124 -5.97 -10.34 -8.54
N SER A 125 -5.29 -10.92 -9.53
CA SER A 125 -5.77 -12.12 -10.23
C SER A 125 -5.82 -13.38 -9.35
N PHE A 126 -5.00 -13.47 -8.32
CA PHE A 126 -4.89 -14.63 -7.44
C PHE A 126 -5.73 -14.54 -6.17
N ILE A 127 -6.25 -13.35 -5.83
CA ILE A 127 -7.02 -13.15 -4.60
C ILE A 127 -8.42 -13.76 -4.67
N ARG A 128 -8.92 -13.99 -5.89
CA ARG A 128 -10.28 -14.52 -6.10
C ARG A 128 -10.43 -15.93 -5.54
N GLY A 129 -11.51 -16.17 -4.79
CA GLY A 129 -11.84 -17.47 -4.24
C GLY A 129 -11.10 -17.85 -2.95
N GLN A 130 -10.30 -16.95 -2.39
CA GLN A 130 -9.63 -17.16 -1.11
C GLN A 130 -10.20 -16.19 -0.05
N THR A 131 -10.40 -16.69 1.16
CA THR A 131 -10.61 -15.82 2.33
C THR A 131 -9.27 -15.69 3.03
N ILE A 132 -8.90 -14.47 3.38
CA ILE A 132 -7.62 -14.17 4.05
C ILE A 132 -7.94 -13.89 5.51
N ASP A 133 -7.55 -14.81 6.37
CA ASP A 133 -7.70 -14.71 7.82
C ASP A 133 -6.37 -14.34 8.49
N ASP A 134 -6.46 -13.75 9.69
CA ASP A 134 -5.36 -13.47 10.60
C ASP A 134 -4.22 -12.68 9.91
N ALA A 135 -4.59 -11.64 9.16
CA ALA A 135 -3.67 -10.91 8.29
C ALA A 135 -3.89 -9.39 8.30
N ILE A 136 -2.89 -8.68 7.80
CA ILE A 136 -3.07 -7.30 7.34
C ILE A 136 -2.90 -7.30 5.83
N ILE A 137 -3.88 -6.74 5.11
CA ILE A 137 -3.85 -6.63 3.65
C ILE A 137 -3.48 -5.19 3.30
N LEU A 138 -2.38 -4.99 2.58
CA LEU A 138 -2.02 -3.70 1.99
C LEU A 138 -2.31 -3.72 0.49
N VAL A 139 -3.35 -3.02 0.08
CA VAL A 139 -3.70 -2.83 -1.32
C VAL A 139 -2.98 -1.60 -1.83
N ASP A 140 -1.91 -1.79 -2.59
CA ASP A 140 -1.09 -0.70 -3.09
C ASP A 140 -1.43 -0.32 -4.53
N GLU A 141 -1.22 0.97 -4.87
CA GLU A 141 -1.58 1.56 -6.16
C GLU A 141 -3.07 1.31 -6.52
N MET A 142 -3.97 1.49 -5.53
CA MET A 142 -5.39 1.17 -5.69
C MET A 142 -6.06 1.89 -6.86
N GLN A 143 -5.53 3.05 -7.30
CA GLN A 143 -6.05 3.81 -8.45
C GLN A 143 -5.91 3.06 -9.78
N ASN A 144 -5.09 2.01 -9.84
CA ASN A 144 -4.90 1.16 -11.01
C ASN A 144 -5.77 -0.10 -11.00
N LEU A 145 -6.64 -0.21 -10.00
CA LEU A 145 -7.60 -1.31 -9.83
C LEU A 145 -8.98 -0.89 -10.33
N THR A 146 -9.66 -1.80 -11.00
CA THR A 146 -11.07 -1.62 -11.32
C THR A 146 -11.95 -1.77 -10.07
N TYR A 147 -13.18 -1.23 -10.11
CA TYR A 147 -14.15 -1.45 -9.04
C TYR A 147 -14.32 -2.92 -8.68
N HIS A 148 -14.40 -3.80 -9.68
CA HIS A 148 -14.55 -5.24 -9.47
C HIS A 148 -13.34 -5.89 -8.79
N GLU A 149 -12.14 -5.38 -9.01
CA GLU A 149 -10.94 -5.85 -8.31
C GLU A 149 -10.96 -5.38 -6.85
N LEU A 150 -11.29 -4.11 -6.60
CA LEU A 150 -11.43 -3.56 -5.24
C LEU A 150 -12.52 -4.30 -4.44
N ASP A 151 -13.70 -4.51 -5.04
CA ASP A 151 -14.79 -5.30 -4.45
C ASP A 151 -14.37 -6.76 -4.19
N SER A 152 -13.66 -7.36 -5.13
CA SER A 152 -13.11 -8.71 -4.94
C SER A 152 -12.15 -8.77 -3.77
N ILE A 153 -11.30 -7.78 -3.55
CA ILE A 153 -10.34 -7.75 -2.44
C ILE A 153 -11.06 -7.60 -1.11
N ILE A 154 -11.92 -6.58 -0.98
CA ILE A 154 -12.58 -6.28 0.31
C ILE A 154 -13.49 -7.44 0.76
N THR A 155 -14.11 -8.15 -0.18
CA THR A 155 -14.93 -9.33 0.12
C THR A 155 -14.12 -10.57 0.49
N ARG A 156 -12.78 -10.52 0.48
CA ARG A 156 -11.86 -11.58 0.92
C ARG A 156 -11.28 -11.32 2.31
N VAL A 157 -11.53 -10.15 2.88
CA VAL A 157 -11.14 -9.84 4.25
C VAL A 157 -11.85 -10.83 5.19
N GLY A 158 -11.08 -11.67 5.84
CA GLY A 158 -11.57 -12.72 6.71
C GLY A 158 -11.52 -12.33 8.19
N ARG A 159 -11.56 -13.35 9.04
CA ARG A 159 -11.51 -13.17 10.49
C ARG A 159 -10.15 -12.57 10.91
N ASN A 160 -10.16 -11.68 11.91
CA ASN A 160 -8.97 -11.03 12.48
C ASN A 160 -8.08 -10.36 11.40
N THR A 161 -8.70 -9.84 10.34
CA THR A 161 -7.95 -9.25 9.23
C THR A 161 -8.26 -7.76 9.14
N ARG A 162 -7.19 -6.97 9.02
CA ARG A 162 -7.28 -5.53 8.78
C ARG A 162 -6.83 -5.21 7.35
N ILE A 163 -7.27 -4.09 6.81
CA ILE A 163 -6.94 -3.69 5.45
C ILE A 163 -6.53 -2.22 5.38
N ILE A 164 -5.52 -1.96 4.55
CA ILE A 164 -5.03 -0.63 4.21
C ILE A 164 -5.09 -0.50 2.69
N PHE A 165 -5.82 0.48 2.18
CA PHE A 165 -5.76 0.90 0.79
C PHE A 165 -4.78 2.05 0.66
N SER A 166 -3.88 1.99 -0.34
CA SER A 166 -2.88 3.02 -0.62
C SER A 166 -2.91 3.39 -2.10
N GLY A 167 -2.96 4.67 -2.43
CA GLY A 167 -2.92 5.12 -3.81
C GLY A 167 -3.18 6.61 -4.01
N ASP A 168 -3.13 7.02 -5.27
CA ASP A 168 -3.44 8.38 -5.70
C ASP A 168 -4.55 8.36 -6.75
N TYR A 169 -5.78 8.55 -6.32
CA TYR A 169 -6.93 8.46 -7.21
C TYR A 169 -6.96 9.55 -8.31
N TYR A 170 -6.14 10.58 -8.20
CA TYR A 170 -5.95 11.59 -9.25
C TYR A 170 -4.98 11.11 -10.36
N GLN A 171 -4.13 10.12 -10.10
CA GLN A 171 -3.12 9.59 -11.02
C GLN A 171 -3.47 8.15 -11.47
N SER A 172 -4.66 7.96 -12.02
CA SER A 172 -5.08 6.64 -12.51
C SER A 172 -4.60 6.38 -13.93
N ASP A 173 -3.93 5.23 -14.15
CA ASP A 173 -3.57 4.71 -15.46
C ASP A 173 -4.77 4.07 -16.20
N LEU A 174 -5.95 4.04 -15.58
CA LEU A 174 -7.16 3.49 -16.17
C LEU A 174 -7.64 4.38 -17.32
N ASN A 175 -7.78 3.79 -18.50
CA ASN A 175 -8.11 4.50 -19.74
C ASN A 175 -9.61 4.74 -19.93
N LYS A 176 -10.47 4.05 -19.18
CA LYS A 176 -11.92 4.14 -19.30
C LYS A 176 -12.48 5.03 -18.19
N GLU A 177 -13.33 5.96 -18.58
CA GLU A 177 -14.02 6.85 -17.63
C GLU A 177 -14.91 6.08 -16.65
N THR A 178 -15.48 4.95 -17.09
CA THR A 178 -16.25 4.03 -16.25
C THR A 178 -15.41 3.41 -15.11
N ASP A 179 -14.13 3.11 -15.37
CA ASP A 179 -13.26 2.52 -14.36
C ASP A 179 -12.80 3.58 -13.34
N LYS A 180 -12.59 4.82 -13.79
CA LYS A 180 -12.31 5.97 -12.91
C LYS A 180 -13.50 6.29 -11.99
N ASN A 181 -14.71 6.26 -12.52
CA ASN A 181 -15.92 6.44 -11.74
C ASN A 181 -16.08 5.32 -10.69
N GLY A 182 -15.70 4.09 -11.03
CA GLY A 182 -15.75 2.95 -10.11
C GLY A 182 -14.86 3.12 -8.87
N ILE A 183 -13.71 3.78 -8.99
CA ILE A 183 -12.85 4.09 -7.84
C ILE A 183 -13.53 5.11 -6.92
N LEU A 184 -14.15 6.14 -7.49
CA LEU A 184 -14.88 7.14 -6.70
C LEU A 184 -16.07 6.51 -5.98
N ASP A 185 -16.81 5.62 -6.64
CA ASP A 185 -17.91 4.88 -6.01
C ASP A 185 -17.41 4.02 -4.86
N PHE A 186 -16.27 3.35 -5.02
CA PHE A 186 -15.63 2.59 -3.96
C PHE A 186 -15.23 3.47 -2.77
N MET A 187 -14.61 4.62 -3.04
CA MET A 187 -14.21 5.59 -1.99
C MET A 187 -15.43 6.08 -1.21
N ASN A 188 -16.53 6.43 -1.90
CA ASN A 188 -17.77 6.85 -1.26
C ASN A 188 -18.35 5.76 -0.32
N ILE A 189 -18.20 4.47 -0.68
CA ILE A 189 -18.60 3.36 0.19
C ILE A 189 -17.73 3.33 1.45
N MET A 190 -16.40 3.47 1.29
CA MET A 190 -15.46 3.46 2.43
C MET A 190 -15.73 4.61 3.40
N GLU A 191 -16.06 5.80 2.89
CA GLU A 191 -16.40 6.97 3.72
C GLU A 191 -17.67 6.78 4.57
N VAL A 192 -18.61 5.94 4.11
CA VAL A 192 -19.84 5.64 4.85
C VAL A 192 -19.65 4.52 5.89
N MET A 193 -18.60 3.71 5.76
CA MET A 193 -18.32 2.62 6.69
C MET A 193 -17.67 3.15 7.97
N ASN A 194 -18.24 2.84 9.13
CA ASN A 194 -17.80 3.36 10.43
C ASN A 194 -16.43 2.84 10.91
N ASN A 195 -15.88 1.83 10.25
CA ASN A 195 -14.63 1.17 10.62
C ASN A 195 -13.48 1.48 9.64
N PHE A 196 -13.68 2.50 8.79
CA PHE A 196 -12.65 3.02 7.89
C PHE A 196 -12.34 4.48 8.21
N THR A 197 -11.07 4.79 8.26
CA THR A 197 -10.58 6.18 8.24
C THR A 197 -9.88 6.46 6.92
N THR A 198 -10.38 7.48 6.21
CA THR A 198 -9.75 8.00 5.00
C THR A 198 -8.83 9.16 5.36
N VAL A 199 -7.55 9.05 4.99
CA VAL A 199 -6.55 10.10 5.18
C VAL A 199 -6.07 10.61 3.83
N GLU A 200 -6.36 11.88 3.53
CA GLU A 200 -5.96 12.52 2.29
C GLU A 200 -4.65 13.30 2.47
N PHE A 201 -3.58 12.80 1.84
CA PHE A 201 -2.27 13.42 1.85
C PHE A 201 -2.16 14.50 0.78
N GLY A 202 -1.85 15.72 1.22
CA GLY A 202 -1.67 16.87 0.36
C GLY A 202 -0.21 17.23 0.14
N TRP A 203 0.02 18.40 -0.45
CA TRP A 203 1.37 18.91 -0.73
C TRP A 203 2.21 19.15 0.52
N ALA A 204 1.57 19.47 1.65
CA ALA A 204 2.24 19.65 2.94
C ALA A 204 2.86 18.33 3.47
N ASP A 205 2.37 17.21 2.99
CA ASP A 205 2.81 15.87 3.42
C ASP A 205 3.91 15.29 2.53
N ILE A 206 4.35 15.99 1.48
CA ILE A 206 5.39 15.50 0.57
C ILE A 206 6.74 15.46 1.32
N VAL A 207 7.26 14.25 1.51
CA VAL A 207 8.51 13.93 2.21
C VAL A 207 9.64 13.64 1.21
N ARG A 208 9.85 14.55 0.28
CA ARG A 208 10.90 14.46 -0.77
C ARG A 208 11.78 15.71 -0.72
N SER A 209 12.90 15.70 -1.49
CA SER A 209 13.72 16.88 -1.68
C SER A 209 12.90 18.03 -2.26
N ASP A 210 13.31 19.29 -1.99
CA ASP A 210 12.60 20.48 -2.46
C ASP A 210 12.37 20.46 -3.97
N PHE A 211 13.36 20.02 -4.76
CA PHE A 211 13.22 19.88 -6.21
C PHE A 211 12.13 18.92 -6.62
N VAL A 212 12.06 17.72 -5.99
CA VAL A 212 11.05 16.71 -6.30
C VAL A 212 9.67 17.18 -5.83
N ARG A 213 9.61 17.84 -4.68
CA ARG A 213 8.38 18.44 -4.17
C ARG A 213 7.82 19.49 -5.13
N ASP A 214 8.66 20.43 -5.57
CA ASP A 214 8.27 21.48 -6.52
C ASP A 214 7.78 20.90 -7.84
N TYR A 215 8.46 19.86 -8.33
CA TYR A 215 8.02 19.16 -9.54
C TYR A 215 6.64 18.50 -9.39
N ILE A 216 6.41 17.79 -8.28
CA ILE A 216 5.10 17.14 -8.02
C ILE A 216 3.99 18.19 -7.94
N MET A 217 4.21 19.26 -7.17
CA MET A 217 3.24 20.33 -7.02
C MET A 217 2.91 21.00 -8.36
N THR A 218 3.95 21.32 -9.15
CA THR A 218 3.79 21.95 -10.46
C THR A 218 3.05 21.03 -11.43
N LYS A 219 3.42 19.74 -11.47
CA LYS A 219 2.74 18.73 -12.30
C LYS A 219 1.25 18.67 -11.97
N GLU A 220 0.90 18.52 -10.69
CA GLU A 220 -0.50 18.46 -10.27
C GLU A 220 -1.27 19.75 -10.56
N MET A 221 -0.63 20.93 -10.45
CA MET A 221 -1.25 22.21 -10.82
C MET A 221 -1.58 22.28 -12.31
N VAL A 222 -0.67 21.81 -13.18
CA VAL A 222 -0.89 21.77 -14.63
C VAL A 222 -2.00 20.78 -14.98
N GLU A 223 -1.96 19.58 -14.42
CA GLU A 223 -2.96 18.53 -14.67
C GLU A 223 -4.37 18.93 -14.18
N ARG A 224 -4.46 19.67 -13.10
CA ARG A 224 -5.75 20.21 -12.59
C ARG A 224 -6.21 21.47 -13.30
N GLY A 225 -5.52 21.91 -14.37
CA GLY A 225 -5.86 23.11 -15.15
C GLY A 225 -5.76 24.43 -14.38
N LYS A 226 -4.97 24.49 -13.31
CA LYS A 226 -4.76 25.68 -12.49
C LYS A 226 -3.57 26.55 -12.94
N LEU A 227 -2.79 26.05 -13.88
CA LEU A 227 -1.72 26.79 -14.57
C LEU A 227 -1.98 26.70 -16.08
N ASN A 228 -2.29 27.82 -16.70
CA ASN A 228 -2.30 28.01 -18.15
C ASN A 228 -0.94 28.54 -18.62
#